data_fdffe57e248cf18d6efc559e795d9ab5
#
_entry.id   fdffe57e248cf18d6efc559e795d9ab5
#
_cell.length_a   1.000
_cell.length_b   1.000
_cell.length_c   1.000
_cell.angle_alpha   90.00
_cell.angle_beta   90.00
_cell.angle_gamma   90.00
#
_symmetry.space_group_name_H-M   'P 1'
#
loop_
_entity.id
_entity.type
_entity.pdbx_description
1 polymer ?
#
loop_
_entity_poly.entity_id
_entity_poly.type
_entity_poly.pdbx_seq_one_letter_code
_entity_poly.pdbx_strand_id
1 'polypeptide(L)'
;MAASADSSLTRHRSFVRFWCARTFTNGAFMMQGVAVGWQIYALTNDPLDLGLVGLVQFFPLLATSIVAGQVLDLFDRRVVASVCQVGKALAALALAVGTAQGWLDRESMFAILFLSGTARAFEIPTMHALLPGVVPMALLPRAIAASASAQQTAVICGPSLGGLLYGLGPATVYATCTAIFIAASVLISGVEIIPRSEPRRPVTLETVFAGFAYIRSHPILLGAISLDLFAVLLGGVTALLPIYARDILHAGPWALGLLRSAPAVGALGVSIVLAHRAIAGRAGHVMFAAVGLFGVASLLFGLSTSIGLSFLALVIYGACDAVSVVIRQSLVQMRTPHDMLGRVMAVNSMFTGSSGSLGEFRAGAIAAWLGAVPSALIGGVGTIAVMLIWMWRFPQLRRVDKLTPDPGPVP
;
A
#
# COMPACT_ATOMS: atom_id res chain seq x y z
N MET A 1 -37.03 7.02 -24.71
CA MET A 1 -35.76 7.21 -25.47
C MET A 1 -34.71 7.64 -24.46
N ALA A 2 -33.97 6.70 -23.89
CA ALA A 2 -32.84 7.01 -23.00
C ALA A 2 -31.67 7.41 -23.91
N ALA A 3 -31.22 8.63 -23.78
CA ALA A 3 -30.01 9.13 -24.42
C ALA A 3 -28.86 8.15 -24.08
N SER A 4 -28.23 7.60 -25.11
CA SER A 4 -26.97 6.88 -25.00
C SER A 4 -25.94 7.85 -24.42
N ALA A 5 -25.88 7.95 -23.10
CA ALA A 5 -24.86 8.70 -22.40
C ALA A 5 -23.52 8.12 -22.82
N ASP A 6 -22.78 8.95 -23.53
CA ASP A 6 -21.46 8.67 -24.08
C ASP A 6 -20.57 8.05 -22.98
N SER A 7 -20.37 6.74 -23.07
CA SER A 7 -19.87 5.89 -21.97
C SER A 7 -18.36 5.91 -21.81
N SER A 8 -17.64 6.85 -22.45
CA SER A 8 -16.19 6.92 -22.43
C SER A 8 -15.68 7.84 -21.32
N LEU A 9 -14.96 7.27 -20.36
CA LEU A 9 -14.27 8.01 -19.29
C LEU A 9 -13.30 9.07 -19.83
N THR A 10 -12.70 8.83 -20.99
CA THR A 10 -11.70 9.73 -21.59
C THR A 10 -12.28 11.05 -22.08
N ARG A 11 -13.60 11.15 -22.29
CA ARG A 11 -14.26 12.41 -22.63
C ARG A 11 -14.50 13.33 -21.44
N HIS A 12 -14.46 12.81 -20.22
CA HIS A 12 -14.57 13.60 -18.99
C HIS A 12 -13.22 14.20 -18.62
N ARG A 13 -12.94 15.44 -19.04
CA ARG A 13 -11.67 16.14 -18.80
C ARG A 13 -11.26 16.14 -17.32
N SER A 14 -12.22 16.35 -16.42
CA SER A 14 -11.97 16.34 -14.98
C SER A 14 -11.51 14.96 -14.48
N PHE A 15 -12.09 13.87 -15.01
CA PHE A 15 -11.64 12.52 -14.69
C PHE A 15 -10.22 12.26 -15.22
N VAL A 16 -9.92 12.64 -16.46
CA VAL A 16 -8.59 12.45 -17.05
C VAL A 16 -7.52 13.20 -16.23
N ARG A 17 -7.78 14.47 -15.88
CA ARG A 17 -6.88 15.26 -15.02
C ARG A 17 -6.65 14.61 -13.67
N PHE A 18 -7.72 14.18 -13.00
CA PHE A 18 -7.66 13.47 -11.73
C PHE A 18 -6.88 12.15 -11.85
N TRP A 19 -7.17 11.36 -12.89
CA TRP A 19 -6.55 10.05 -13.14
C TRP A 19 -5.04 10.20 -13.41
N CYS A 20 -4.64 11.14 -14.26
CA CYS A 20 -3.24 11.45 -14.51
C CYS A 20 -2.53 11.93 -13.24
N ALA A 21 -3.13 12.88 -12.51
CA ALA A 21 -2.55 13.38 -11.28
C ALA A 21 -2.33 12.26 -10.25
N ARG A 22 -3.32 11.39 -10.07
CA ARG A 22 -3.21 10.24 -9.14
C ARG A 22 -2.14 9.25 -9.56
N THR A 23 -2.04 8.94 -10.86
CA THR A 23 -1.03 8.05 -11.41
C THR A 23 0.37 8.63 -11.21
N PHE A 24 0.55 9.89 -11.55
CA PHE A 24 1.81 10.62 -11.41
C PHE A 24 2.25 10.68 -9.94
N THR A 25 1.34 11.05 -9.06
CA THR A 25 1.61 11.11 -7.62
C THR A 25 2.05 9.77 -7.04
N ASN A 26 1.33 8.69 -7.35
CA ASN A 26 1.69 7.36 -6.85
C ASN A 26 3.01 6.88 -7.47
N GLY A 27 3.22 7.13 -8.77
CA GLY A 27 4.49 6.81 -9.45
C GLY A 27 5.68 7.53 -8.82
N ALA A 28 5.58 8.84 -8.64
CA ALA A 28 6.63 9.65 -8.01
C ALA A 28 6.91 9.20 -6.56
N PHE A 29 5.87 8.88 -5.79
CA PHE A 29 6.04 8.39 -4.43
C PHE A 29 6.78 7.04 -4.39
N MET A 30 6.45 6.11 -5.30
CA MET A 30 7.14 4.83 -5.43
C MET A 30 8.60 5.00 -5.90
N MET A 31 8.85 5.88 -6.85
CA MET A 31 10.21 6.24 -7.29
C MET A 31 11.04 6.82 -6.15
N GLN A 32 10.48 7.80 -5.43
CA GLN A 32 11.13 8.44 -4.29
C GLN A 32 11.47 7.42 -3.19
N GLY A 33 10.57 6.45 -2.93
CA GLY A 33 10.78 5.40 -1.94
C GLY A 33 12.01 4.52 -2.23
N VAL A 34 12.33 4.25 -3.52
CA VAL A 34 13.55 3.54 -3.92
C VAL A 34 14.78 4.39 -3.64
N ALA A 35 14.75 5.67 -4.06
CA ALA A 35 15.88 6.58 -3.89
C ALA A 35 16.17 6.82 -2.40
N VAL A 36 15.14 7.04 -1.59
CA VAL A 36 15.26 7.20 -0.13
C VAL A 36 15.85 5.95 0.51
N GLY A 37 15.31 4.77 0.21
CA GLY A 37 15.80 3.52 0.79
C GLY A 37 17.27 3.24 0.45
N TRP A 38 17.66 3.51 -0.79
CA TRP A 38 19.08 3.36 -1.18
C TRP A 38 19.98 4.40 -0.52
N GLN A 39 19.57 5.67 -0.53
CA GLN A 39 20.41 6.77 -0.05
C GLN A 39 20.56 6.75 1.47
N ILE A 40 19.50 6.48 2.24
CA ILE A 40 19.62 6.40 3.71
C ILE A 40 20.57 5.27 4.10
N TYR A 41 20.48 4.11 3.44
CA TYR A 41 21.39 3.01 3.69
C TYR A 41 22.81 3.31 3.24
N ALA A 42 22.99 4.06 2.14
CA ALA A 42 24.32 4.52 1.71
C ALA A 42 24.96 5.52 2.67
N LEU A 43 24.16 6.36 3.33
CA LEU A 43 24.62 7.37 4.29
C LEU A 43 24.96 6.77 5.67
N THR A 44 24.12 5.88 6.18
CA THR A 44 24.20 5.42 7.57
C THR A 44 24.80 4.01 7.72
N ASN A 45 24.68 3.21 6.69
CA ASN A 45 25.00 1.77 6.68
C ASN A 45 24.30 1.00 7.84
N ASP A 46 23.17 1.54 8.34
CA ASP A 46 22.40 0.99 9.46
C ASP A 46 21.06 0.44 8.96
N PRO A 47 20.80 -0.89 9.08
CA PRO A 47 19.51 -1.49 8.76
C PRO A 47 18.33 -0.93 9.56
N LEU A 48 18.56 -0.44 10.78
CA LEU A 48 17.51 0.14 11.61
C LEU A 48 16.90 1.38 10.93
N ASP A 49 17.72 2.20 10.28
CA ASP A 49 17.24 3.39 9.59
C ASP A 49 16.30 3.08 8.43
N LEU A 50 16.49 1.96 7.74
CA LEU A 50 15.54 1.48 6.73
C LEU A 50 14.17 1.16 7.33
N GLY A 51 14.16 0.53 8.50
CA GLY A 51 12.91 0.29 9.25
C GLY A 51 12.25 1.58 9.72
N LEU A 52 13.05 2.55 10.19
CA LEU A 52 12.58 3.85 10.65
C LEU A 52 11.97 4.70 9.53
N VAL A 53 12.43 4.58 8.28
CA VAL A 53 11.84 5.27 7.11
C VAL A 53 10.34 4.97 7.01
N GLY A 54 9.94 3.70 7.12
CA GLY A 54 8.53 3.30 7.09
C GLY A 54 7.76 3.88 8.28
N LEU A 55 8.32 3.81 9.47
CA LEU A 55 7.69 4.29 10.70
C LEU A 55 7.50 5.82 10.70
N VAL A 56 8.53 6.57 10.28
CA VAL A 56 8.50 8.04 10.22
C VAL A 56 7.43 8.54 9.24
N GLN A 57 7.24 7.85 8.12
CA GLN A 57 6.18 8.19 7.16
C GLN A 57 4.79 7.75 7.63
N PHE A 58 4.70 6.69 8.42
CA PHE A 58 3.44 6.15 8.94
C PHE A 58 2.92 6.92 10.15
N PHE A 59 3.80 7.40 11.02
CA PHE A 59 3.40 8.11 12.25
C PHE A 59 2.46 9.30 11.99
N PRO A 60 2.73 10.20 11.02
CA PRO A 60 1.80 11.27 10.68
C PRO A 60 0.44 10.76 10.21
N LEU A 61 0.41 9.66 9.43
CA LEU A 61 -0.84 9.07 8.94
C LEU A 61 -1.73 8.64 10.11
N LEU A 62 -1.14 8.03 11.14
CA LEU A 62 -1.87 7.61 12.32
C LEU A 62 -2.31 8.82 13.16
N ALA A 63 -1.41 9.76 13.43
CA ALA A 63 -1.65 10.91 14.28
C ALA A 63 -2.70 11.88 13.69
N THR A 64 -2.72 12.03 12.36
CA THR A 64 -3.61 13.00 11.68
C THR A 64 -4.88 12.39 11.10
N SER A 65 -5.09 11.09 11.24
CA SER A 65 -6.24 10.38 10.63
C SER A 65 -7.61 10.99 10.99
N ILE A 66 -7.77 11.44 12.23
CA ILE A 66 -9.01 12.08 12.72
C ILE A 66 -9.12 13.51 12.17
N VAL A 67 -8.03 14.26 12.23
CA VAL A 67 -7.97 15.66 11.76
C VAL A 67 -8.16 15.74 10.25
N ALA A 68 -7.63 14.78 9.49
CA ALA A 68 -7.78 14.73 8.04
C ALA A 68 -9.26 14.68 7.61
N GLY A 69 -10.12 13.94 8.34
CA GLY A 69 -11.56 13.94 8.09
C GLY A 69 -12.19 15.32 8.25
N GLN A 70 -11.87 16.02 9.36
CA GLN A 70 -12.40 17.37 9.65
C GLN A 70 -11.93 18.39 8.60
N VAL A 71 -10.66 18.35 8.19
CA VAL A 71 -10.13 19.23 7.14
C VAL A 71 -10.87 19.03 5.81
N LEU A 72 -11.23 17.78 5.46
CA LEU A 72 -11.98 17.47 4.24
C LEU A 72 -13.44 17.92 4.27
N ASP A 73 -14.00 18.12 5.45
CA ASP A 73 -15.36 18.65 5.61
C ASP A 73 -15.38 20.19 5.57
N LEU A 74 -14.29 20.86 5.99
CA LEU A 74 -14.19 22.31 6.08
C LEU A 74 -13.65 22.96 4.80
N PHE A 75 -12.76 22.31 4.06
CA PHE A 75 -12.06 22.89 2.94
C PHE A 75 -12.42 22.21 1.60
N ASP A 76 -12.26 22.96 0.51
CA ASP A 76 -12.38 22.39 -0.84
C ASP A 76 -11.34 21.29 -1.05
N ARG A 77 -11.81 20.08 -1.35
CA ARG A 77 -10.97 18.89 -1.54
C ARG A 77 -9.90 19.08 -2.62
N ARG A 78 -10.15 19.90 -3.64
CA ARG A 78 -9.16 20.22 -4.69
C ARG A 78 -8.01 21.02 -4.10
N VAL A 79 -8.33 22.01 -3.28
CA VAL A 79 -7.32 22.84 -2.61
C VAL A 79 -6.48 21.98 -1.67
N VAL A 80 -7.13 21.16 -0.85
CA VAL A 80 -6.41 20.24 0.06
C VAL A 80 -5.48 19.30 -0.72
N ALA A 81 -6.00 18.67 -1.79
CA ALA A 81 -5.19 17.79 -2.63
C ALA A 81 -4.00 18.52 -3.28
N SER A 82 -4.22 19.72 -3.83
CA SER A 82 -3.16 20.52 -4.45
C SER A 82 -2.09 20.94 -3.44
N VAL A 83 -2.49 21.39 -2.25
CA VAL A 83 -1.56 21.74 -1.17
C VAL A 83 -0.72 20.53 -0.74
N CYS A 84 -1.33 19.34 -0.63
CA CYS A 84 -0.60 18.10 -0.34
C CYS A 84 0.45 17.79 -1.43
N GLN A 85 0.11 18.00 -2.71
CA GLN A 85 1.07 17.81 -3.79
C GLN A 85 2.21 18.81 -3.74
N VAL A 86 1.92 20.08 -3.45
CA VAL A 86 2.97 21.11 -3.25
C VAL A 86 3.85 20.75 -2.06
N GLY A 87 3.28 20.31 -0.94
CA GLY A 87 4.05 19.85 0.23
C GLY A 87 5.01 18.71 -0.10
N LYS A 88 4.55 17.72 -0.88
CA LYS A 88 5.41 16.62 -1.37
C LYS A 88 6.46 17.10 -2.38
N ALA A 89 6.11 18.04 -3.25
CA ALA A 89 7.05 18.65 -4.18
C ALA A 89 8.17 19.38 -3.44
N LEU A 90 7.84 20.16 -2.40
CA LEU A 90 8.82 20.86 -1.56
C LEU A 90 9.72 19.86 -0.80
N ALA A 91 9.14 18.78 -0.27
CA ALA A 91 9.91 17.70 0.37
C ALA A 91 10.88 17.03 -0.64
N ALA A 92 10.41 16.70 -1.84
CA ALA A 92 11.26 16.12 -2.87
C ALA A 92 12.34 17.11 -3.36
N LEU A 93 12.00 18.41 -3.47
CA LEU A 93 12.97 19.45 -3.81
C LEU A 93 14.05 19.60 -2.73
N ALA A 94 13.66 19.57 -1.45
CA ALA A 94 14.62 19.61 -0.35
C ALA A 94 15.58 18.41 -0.38
N LEU A 95 15.09 17.21 -0.68
CA LEU A 95 15.92 16.02 -0.90
C LEU A 95 16.86 16.20 -2.10
N ALA A 96 16.36 16.76 -3.22
CA ALA A 96 17.17 17.00 -4.42
C ALA A 96 18.30 17.99 -4.16
N VAL A 97 17.98 19.14 -3.56
CA VAL A 97 18.92 20.21 -3.25
C VAL A 97 19.91 19.75 -2.18
N GLY A 98 19.42 19.12 -1.11
CA GLY A 98 20.28 18.63 -0.03
C GLY A 98 21.28 17.57 -0.49
N THR A 99 20.85 16.70 -1.41
CA THR A 99 21.73 15.72 -2.05
C THR A 99 22.77 16.41 -2.96
N ALA A 100 22.34 17.36 -3.80
CA ALA A 100 23.23 18.03 -4.76
C ALA A 100 24.26 18.93 -4.05
N GLN A 101 23.88 19.56 -2.93
CA GLN A 101 24.76 20.44 -2.14
C GLN A 101 25.52 19.71 -1.04
N GLY A 102 25.22 18.43 -0.78
CA GLY A 102 25.95 17.61 0.19
C GLY A 102 25.64 17.88 1.66
N TRP A 103 24.55 18.61 1.97
CA TRP A 103 24.13 18.85 3.38
C TRP A 103 23.12 17.84 3.91
N LEU A 104 22.63 16.93 3.06
CA LEU A 104 21.63 15.94 3.45
C LEU A 104 22.26 14.89 4.37
N ASP A 105 21.93 14.96 5.64
CA ASP A 105 22.29 13.96 6.65
C ASP A 105 21.08 13.11 7.07
N ARG A 106 21.30 12.21 8.02
CA ARG A 106 20.27 11.29 8.54
C ARG A 106 19.07 12.04 9.10
N GLU A 107 19.31 13.03 9.95
CA GLU A 107 18.28 13.77 10.69
C GLU A 107 17.43 14.62 9.76
N SER A 108 18.05 15.34 8.84
CA SER A 108 17.35 16.15 7.84
C SER A 108 16.51 15.29 6.91
N MET A 109 17.02 14.11 6.53
CA MET A 109 16.29 13.16 5.69
C MET A 109 15.02 12.67 6.41
N PHE A 110 15.09 12.27 7.67
CA PHE A 110 13.91 11.89 8.45
C PHE A 110 12.93 13.04 8.64
N ALA A 111 13.39 14.27 8.89
CA ALA A 111 12.53 15.44 9.01
C ALA A 111 11.75 15.71 7.71
N ILE A 112 12.42 15.62 6.57
CA ILE A 112 11.78 15.80 5.25
C ILE A 112 10.79 14.65 4.97
N LEU A 113 11.12 13.42 5.34
CA LEU A 113 10.23 12.27 5.18
C LEU A 113 9.00 12.37 6.08
N PHE A 114 9.13 12.88 7.29
CA PHE A 114 8.00 13.16 8.19
C PHE A 114 7.04 14.18 7.56
N LEU A 115 7.57 15.25 6.98
CA LEU A 115 6.78 16.26 6.28
C LEU A 115 6.04 15.65 5.06
N SER A 116 6.74 14.83 4.26
CA SER A 116 6.15 14.11 3.14
C SER A 116 5.05 13.14 3.59
N GLY A 117 5.27 12.42 4.69
CA GLY A 117 4.30 11.54 5.34
C GLY A 117 3.06 12.28 5.81
N THR A 118 3.23 13.48 6.38
CA THR A 118 2.14 14.36 6.80
C THR A 118 1.29 14.79 5.59
N ALA A 119 1.91 15.25 4.51
CA ALA A 119 1.20 15.59 3.28
C ALA A 119 0.42 14.38 2.72
N ARG A 120 1.02 13.18 2.77
CA ARG A 120 0.37 11.94 2.32
C ARG A 120 -0.83 11.55 3.20
N ALA A 121 -0.79 11.81 4.49
CA ALA A 121 -1.87 11.51 5.43
C ALA A 121 -3.19 12.24 5.08
N PHE A 122 -3.08 13.48 4.60
CA PHE A 122 -4.23 14.24 4.11
C PHE A 122 -4.59 13.90 2.66
N GLU A 123 -3.60 13.60 1.82
CA GLU A 123 -3.81 13.30 0.41
C GLU A 123 -4.66 12.04 0.18
N ILE A 124 -4.35 10.91 0.85
CA ILE A 124 -5.00 9.63 0.62
C ILE A 124 -6.54 9.75 0.75
N PRO A 125 -7.09 10.21 1.89
CA PRO A 125 -8.54 10.36 2.02
C PRO A 125 -9.13 11.39 1.06
N THR A 126 -8.36 12.46 0.74
CA THR A 126 -8.79 13.51 -0.20
C THR A 126 -8.97 12.95 -1.60
N MET A 127 -8.02 12.15 -2.10
CA MET A 127 -8.11 11.53 -3.43
C MET A 127 -9.26 10.52 -3.53
N HIS A 128 -9.53 9.77 -2.46
CA HIS A 128 -10.71 8.90 -2.42
C HIS A 128 -12.02 9.69 -2.41
N ALA A 129 -12.03 10.85 -1.74
CA ALA A 129 -13.20 11.72 -1.65
C ALA A 129 -13.48 12.50 -2.94
N LEU A 130 -12.46 12.77 -3.77
CA LEU A 130 -12.59 13.47 -5.06
C LEU A 130 -13.20 12.58 -6.14
N LEU A 131 -12.85 11.29 -6.20
CA LEU A 131 -13.21 10.40 -7.29
C LEU A 131 -14.72 10.37 -7.62
N PRO A 132 -15.65 10.27 -6.65
CA PRO A 132 -17.07 10.30 -6.95
C PRO A 132 -17.55 11.63 -7.56
N GLY A 133 -16.86 12.74 -7.25
CA GLY A 133 -17.22 14.09 -7.73
C GLY A 133 -16.76 14.42 -9.16
N VAL A 134 -15.91 13.59 -9.78
CA VAL A 134 -15.34 13.88 -11.12
C VAL A 134 -16.01 13.12 -12.26
N VAL A 135 -16.94 12.19 -11.94
CA VAL A 135 -17.68 11.41 -12.94
C VAL A 135 -19.16 11.29 -12.57
N PRO A 136 -20.07 11.12 -13.54
CA PRO A 136 -21.45 10.72 -13.27
C PRO A 136 -21.52 9.38 -12.51
N MET A 137 -22.60 9.16 -11.71
CA MET A 137 -22.75 7.91 -10.91
C MET A 137 -22.72 6.66 -11.76
N ALA A 138 -23.29 6.69 -12.95
CA ALA A 138 -23.31 5.54 -13.87
C ALA A 138 -21.90 5.10 -14.30
N LEU A 139 -20.92 6.02 -14.33
CA LEU A 139 -19.52 5.73 -14.68
C LEU A 139 -18.62 5.46 -13.47
N LEU A 140 -19.11 5.67 -12.25
CA LEU A 140 -18.30 5.54 -11.03
C LEU A 140 -17.62 4.17 -10.88
N PRO A 141 -18.29 3.02 -11.12
CA PRO A 141 -17.61 1.71 -11.03
C PRO A 141 -16.45 1.58 -12.01
N ARG A 142 -16.60 2.09 -13.24
CA ARG A 142 -15.54 2.11 -14.25
C ARG A 142 -14.39 3.05 -13.85
N ALA A 143 -14.70 4.20 -13.27
CA ALA A 143 -13.71 5.15 -12.79
C ALA A 143 -12.88 4.58 -11.63
N ILE A 144 -13.52 3.84 -10.70
CA ILE A 144 -12.85 3.12 -9.62
C ILE A 144 -11.89 2.07 -10.20
N ALA A 145 -12.35 1.25 -11.15
CA ALA A 145 -11.52 0.23 -11.79
C ALA A 145 -10.32 0.83 -12.54
N ALA A 146 -10.55 1.90 -13.32
CA ALA A 146 -9.48 2.62 -14.02
C ALA A 146 -8.45 3.23 -13.04
N SER A 147 -8.92 3.78 -11.91
CA SER A 147 -8.03 4.32 -10.87
C SER A 147 -7.22 3.22 -10.17
N ALA A 148 -7.81 2.05 -9.92
CA ALA A 148 -7.10 0.90 -9.35
C ALA A 148 -6.02 0.36 -10.31
N SER A 149 -6.31 0.28 -11.61
CA SER A 149 -5.33 -0.12 -12.63
C SER A 149 -4.16 0.88 -12.71
N ALA A 150 -4.45 2.18 -12.66
CA ALA A 150 -3.42 3.23 -12.63
C ALA A 150 -2.52 3.10 -11.39
N GLN A 151 -3.13 2.86 -10.23
CA GLN A 151 -2.40 2.63 -8.99
C GLN A 151 -1.46 1.42 -9.11
N GLN A 152 -1.95 0.30 -9.65
CA GLN A 152 -1.15 -0.90 -9.84
C GLN A 152 0.02 -0.67 -10.80
N THR A 153 -0.23 0.04 -11.91
CA THR A 153 0.84 0.43 -12.85
C THR A 153 1.91 1.28 -12.15
N ALA A 154 1.51 2.25 -11.34
CA ALA A 154 2.44 3.09 -10.59
C ALA A 154 3.28 2.29 -9.59
N VAL A 155 2.69 1.30 -8.91
CA VAL A 155 3.40 0.43 -7.96
C VAL A 155 4.39 -0.49 -8.66
N ILE A 156 4.12 -0.91 -9.90
CA ILE A 156 5.05 -1.74 -10.69
C ILE A 156 6.15 -0.89 -11.33
N CYS A 157 5.75 0.15 -12.06
CA CYS A 157 6.68 0.94 -12.87
C CYS A 157 7.48 1.95 -12.04
N GLY A 158 6.88 2.51 -10.99
CA GLY A 158 7.50 3.54 -10.16
C GLY A 158 8.85 3.12 -9.58
N PRO A 159 8.94 2.00 -8.84
CA PRO A 159 10.20 1.55 -8.28
C PRO A 159 11.26 1.27 -9.33
N SER A 160 10.88 0.62 -10.43
CA SER A 160 11.82 0.32 -11.52
C SER A 160 12.37 1.58 -12.17
N LEU A 161 11.52 2.57 -12.45
CA LEU A 161 11.93 3.89 -12.95
C LEU A 161 12.83 4.62 -11.94
N GLY A 162 12.47 4.57 -10.64
CA GLY A 162 13.27 5.16 -9.58
C GLY A 162 14.68 4.56 -9.51
N GLY A 163 14.78 3.24 -9.58
CA GLY A 163 16.09 2.54 -9.61
C GLY A 163 16.93 2.84 -10.84
N LEU A 164 16.31 2.93 -12.02
CA LEU A 164 17.00 3.29 -13.26
C LEU A 164 17.48 4.75 -13.23
N LEU A 165 16.62 5.69 -12.85
CA LEU A 165 16.98 7.11 -12.75
C LEU A 165 18.02 7.37 -11.68
N TYR A 166 18.07 6.55 -10.64
CA TYR A 166 19.12 6.66 -9.61
C TYR A 166 20.53 6.41 -10.18
N GLY A 167 20.65 5.69 -11.29
CA GLY A 167 21.90 5.53 -12.02
C GLY A 167 22.48 6.85 -12.56
N LEU A 168 21.63 7.88 -12.73
CA LEU A 168 22.02 9.26 -13.10
C LEU A 168 22.29 10.14 -11.86
N GLY A 169 22.18 9.57 -10.66
CA GLY A 169 22.35 10.22 -9.37
C GLY A 169 21.03 10.38 -8.60
N PRO A 170 21.09 10.35 -7.25
CA PRO A 170 19.90 10.46 -6.40
C PRO A 170 19.16 11.80 -6.56
N ALA A 171 19.88 12.91 -6.76
CA ALA A 171 19.30 14.23 -6.99
C ALA A 171 18.39 14.25 -8.23
N THR A 172 18.72 13.50 -9.29
CA THR A 172 17.90 13.39 -10.50
C THR A 172 16.53 12.75 -10.21
N VAL A 173 16.50 11.69 -9.39
CA VAL A 173 15.24 11.06 -8.98
C VAL A 173 14.34 12.05 -8.24
N TYR A 174 14.89 12.74 -7.24
CA TYR A 174 14.14 13.70 -6.43
C TYR A 174 13.68 14.91 -7.26
N ALA A 175 14.51 15.43 -8.17
CA ALA A 175 14.12 16.51 -9.06
C ALA A 175 12.98 16.09 -10.00
N THR A 176 13.05 14.86 -10.53
CA THR A 176 11.96 14.27 -11.34
C THR A 176 10.68 14.14 -10.53
N CYS A 177 10.76 13.63 -9.28
CA CYS A 177 9.61 13.55 -8.38
C CYS A 177 9.01 14.94 -8.09
N THR A 178 9.85 15.95 -7.87
CA THR A 178 9.42 17.35 -7.69
C THR A 178 8.59 17.81 -8.87
N ALA A 179 9.10 17.66 -10.10
CA ALA A 179 8.41 18.07 -11.31
C ALA A 179 7.07 17.33 -11.47
N ILE A 180 7.03 16.02 -11.17
CA ILE A 180 5.82 15.20 -11.25
C ILE A 180 4.79 15.65 -10.20
N PHE A 181 5.18 15.93 -8.95
CA PHE A 181 4.26 16.42 -7.91
C PHE A 181 3.71 17.81 -8.24
N ILE A 182 4.52 18.70 -8.81
CA ILE A 182 4.05 20.01 -9.30
C ILE A 182 3.03 19.82 -10.44
N ALA A 183 3.34 18.99 -11.43
CA ALA A 183 2.41 18.66 -12.50
C ALA A 183 1.09 18.08 -11.97
N ALA A 184 1.16 17.18 -10.99
CA ALA A 184 -0.02 16.62 -10.32
C ALA A 184 -0.84 17.71 -9.61
N SER A 185 -0.20 18.66 -8.92
CA SER A 185 -0.87 19.79 -8.27
C SER A 185 -1.64 20.66 -9.31
N VAL A 186 -0.99 20.99 -10.42
CA VAL A 186 -1.62 21.77 -11.52
C VAL A 186 -2.80 20.99 -12.13
N LEU A 187 -2.67 19.70 -12.33
CA LEU A 187 -3.77 18.87 -12.87
C LEU A 187 -4.96 18.85 -11.91
N ILE A 188 -4.72 18.70 -10.60
CA ILE A 188 -5.78 18.65 -9.58
C ILE A 188 -6.49 20.00 -9.45
N SER A 189 -5.76 21.11 -9.47
CA SER A 189 -6.36 22.44 -9.37
C SER A 189 -7.34 22.73 -10.52
N GLY A 190 -7.11 22.14 -11.69
CA GLY A 190 -7.99 22.25 -12.86
C GLY A 190 -9.15 21.23 -12.89
N VAL A 191 -9.36 20.44 -11.84
CA VAL A 191 -10.49 19.48 -11.76
C VAL A 191 -11.77 20.22 -11.40
N GLU A 192 -12.84 20.01 -12.15
CA GLU A 192 -14.17 20.47 -11.82
C GLU A 192 -14.94 19.38 -11.08
N ILE A 193 -15.52 19.72 -9.93
CA ILE A 193 -16.27 18.80 -9.08
C ILE A 193 -17.75 19.00 -9.32
N ILE A 194 -18.48 17.93 -9.55
CA ILE A 194 -19.94 17.91 -9.57
C ILE A 194 -20.40 17.98 -8.09
N PRO A 195 -21.09 19.07 -7.69
CA PRO A 195 -21.58 19.19 -6.32
C PRO A 195 -22.51 18.03 -5.95
N ARG A 196 -22.27 17.38 -4.82
CA ARG A 196 -23.14 16.33 -4.27
C ARG A 196 -23.40 16.60 -2.79
N SER A 197 -24.65 16.70 -2.45
CA SER A 197 -25.12 16.94 -1.07
C SER A 197 -25.43 15.60 -0.39
N GLU A 198 -24.47 14.71 -0.23
CA GLU A 198 -24.65 13.56 0.64
C GLU A 198 -24.00 13.84 2.00
N PRO A 199 -24.76 13.83 3.09
CA PRO A 199 -24.21 13.96 4.44
C PRO A 199 -23.33 12.74 4.72
N ARG A 200 -22.03 12.96 4.82
CA ARG A 200 -21.10 11.92 5.30
C ARG A 200 -21.16 11.86 6.81
N ARG A 201 -21.35 10.68 7.36
CA ARG A 201 -21.17 10.46 8.79
C ARG A 201 -19.67 10.50 9.10
N PRO A 202 -19.22 11.39 10.01
CA PRO A 202 -17.82 11.46 10.37
C PRO A 202 -17.35 10.14 10.98
N VAL A 203 -16.13 9.73 10.66
CA VAL A 203 -15.49 8.60 11.35
C VAL A 203 -15.05 9.11 12.71
N THR A 204 -15.75 8.70 13.76
CA THR A 204 -15.44 9.02 15.15
C THR A 204 -14.72 7.85 15.81
N LEU A 205 -14.01 8.10 16.91
CA LEU A 205 -13.40 7.02 17.71
C LEU A 205 -14.43 5.97 18.09
N GLU A 206 -15.67 6.39 18.43
CA GLU A 206 -16.78 5.49 18.74
C GLU A 206 -17.10 4.54 17.57
N THR A 207 -17.11 5.05 16.32
CA THR A 207 -17.34 4.21 15.14
C THR A 207 -16.22 3.18 14.92
N VAL A 208 -14.97 3.52 15.23
CA VAL A 208 -13.84 2.62 15.17
C VAL A 208 -13.93 1.54 16.24
N PHE A 209 -14.24 1.92 17.50
CA PHE A 209 -14.43 0.95 18.58
C PHE A 209 -15.62 0.00 18.33
N ALA A 210 -16.73 0.49 17.76
CA ALA A 210 -17.84 -0.35 17.35
C ALA A 210 -17.45 -1.36 16.27
N GLY A 211 -16.65 -0.95 15.28
CA GLY A 211 -16.09 -1.84 14.26
C GLY A 211 -15.17 -2.92 14.86
N PHE A 212 -14.30 -2.54 15.81
CA PHE A 212 -13.43 -3.48 16.51
C PHE A 212 -14.21 -4.48 17.35
N ALA A 213 -15.21 -4.02 18.12
CA ALA A 213 -16.09 -4.90 18.92
C ALA A 213 -16.82 -5.90 18.02
N TYR A 214 -17.32 -5.46 16.86
CA TYR A 214 -17.95 -6.33 15.88
C TYR A 214 -17.00 -7.40 15.34
N ILE A 215 -15.77 -7.04 14.95
CA ILE A 215 -14.75 -7.98 14.48
C ILE A 215 -14.44 -9.01 15.58
N ARG A 216 -14.28 -8.57 16.82
CA ARG A 216 -13.96 -9.44 17.95
C ARG A 216 -15.08 -10.47 18.25
N SER A 217 -16.34 -10.11 18.02
CA SER A 217 -17.50 -11.02 18.24
C SER A 217 -17.67 -12.03 17.09
N HIS A 218 -16.97 -11.87 15.95
CA HIS A 218 -17.09 -12.74 14.80
C HIS A 218 -15.76 -13.49 14.51
N PRO A 219 -15.61 -14.75 14.96
CA PRO A 219 -14.35 -15.48 14.90
C PRO A 219 -13.74 -15.60 13.50
N ILE A 220 -14.57 -15.67 12.44
CA ILE A 220 -14.07 -15.75 11.05
C ILE A 220 -13.44 -14.43 10.62
N LEU A 221 -14.07 -13.29 10.93
CA LEU A 221 -13.53 -11.97 10.61
C LEU A 221 -12.28 -11.68 11.44
N LEU A 222 -12.32 -11.97 12.74
CA LEU A 222 -11.17 -11.83 13.63
C LEU A 222 -10.00 -12.68 13.14
N GLY A 223 -10.26 -13.94 12.79
CA GLY A 223 -9.25 -14.85 12.28
C GLY A 223 -8.63 -14.36 10.97
N ALA A 224 -9.45 -13.92 10.01
CA ALA A 224 -8.97 -13.46 8.70
C ALA A 224 -8.16 -12.16 8.79
N ILE A 225 -8.64 -11.17 9.55
CA ILE A 225 -7.98 -9.86 9.69
C ILE A 225 -6.69 -10.00 10.52
N SER A 226 -6.73 -10.75 11.62
CA SER A 226 -5.55 -10.95 12.47
C SER A 226 -4.49 -11.86 11.82
N LEU A 227 -4.88 -12.86 11.03
CA LEU A 227 -3.93 -13.66 10.25
C LEU A 227 -3.10 -12.78 9.33
N ASP A 228 -3.73 -11.90 8.57
CA ASP A 228 -3.07 -10.95 7.67
C ASP A 228 -2.17 -9.98 8.44
N LEU A 229 -2.70 -9.39 9.53
CA LEU A 229 -1.93 -8.48 10.39
C LEU A 229 -0.60 -9.11 10.82
N PHE A 230 -0.64 -10.31 11.40
CA PHE A 230 0.55 -10.96 11.92
C PHE A 230 1.43 -11.56 10.80
N ALA A 231 0.84 -12.04 9.70
CA ALA A 231 1.60 -12.53 8.56
C ALA A 231 2.44 -11.42 7.91
N VAL A 232 1.85 -10.24 7.69
CA VAL A 232 2.55 -9.08 7.12
C VAL A 232 3.52 -8.47 8.12
N LEU A 233 3.13 -8.36 9.40
CA LEU A 233 4.01 -7.87 10.47
C LEU A 233 5.29 -8.70 10.59
N LEU A 234 5.19 -10.02 10.50
CA LEU A 234 6.34 -10.92 10.60
C LEU A 234 7.03 -11.14 9.24
N GLY A 235 6.28 -11.28 8.15
CA GLY A 235 6.81 -11.63 6.84
C GLY A 235 7.37 -10.46 6.02
N GLY A 236 7.24 -9.21 6.48
CA GLY A 236 7.67 -8.02 5.73
C GLY A 236 9.17 -8.04 5.46
N VAL A 237 9.58 -8.18 4.18
CA VAL A 237 10.98 -8.17 3.74
C VAL A 237 11.36 -6.90 2.96
N THR A 238 10.40 -6.02 2.69
CA THR A 238 10.59 -4.84 1.82
C THR A 238 11.63 -3.85 2.34
N ALA A 239 11.73 -3.68 3.66
CA ALA A 239 12.77 -2.84 4.28
C ALA A 239 14.20 -3.40 4.09
N LEU A 240 14.34 -4.70 3.85
CA LEU A 240 15.63 -5.35 3.65
C LEU A 240 16.15 -5.25 2.21
N LEU A 241 15.29 -4.88 1.25
CA LEU A 241 15.64 -4.88 -0.17
C LEU A 241 16.88 -4.03 -0.51
N PRO A 242 17.12 -2.83 0.07
CA PRO A 242 18.35 -2.08 -0.16
C PRO A 242 19.60 -2.83 0.26
N ILE A 243 19.56 -3.51 1.43
CA ILE A 243 20.67 -4.32 1.94
C ILE A 243 20.94 -5.51 1.00
N TYR A 244 19.87 -6.23 0.63
CA TYR A 244 20.00 -7.35 -0.32
C TYR A 244 20.57 -6.91 -1.65
N ALA A 245 20.05 -5.83 -2.24
CA ALA A 245 20.54 -5.34 -3.53
C ALA A 245 22.00 -4.93 -3.48
N ARG A 246 22.45 -4.25 -2.41
CA ARG A 246 23.80 -3.72 -2.30
C ARG A 246 24.82 -4.75 -1.80
N ASP A 247 24.52 -5.40 -0.66
CA ASP A 247 25.55 -6.16 0.09
C ASP A 247 25.51 -7.67 -0.17
N ILE A 248 24.35 -8.23 -0.58
CA ILE A 248 24.18 -9.66 -0.82
C ILE A 248 24.24 -9.98 -2.31
N LEU A 249 23.52 -9.19 -3.13
CA LEU A 249 23.46 -9.39 -4.57
C LEU A 249 24.53 -8.58 -5.32
N HIS A 250 25.25 -7.69 -4.63
CA HIS A 250 26.30 -6.82 -5.17
C HIS A 250 25.84 -6.07 -6.43
N ALA A 251 24.60 -5.58 -6.42
CA ALA A 251 23.97 -4.92 -7.55
C ALA A 251 23.70 -3.44 -7.26
N GLY A 252 23.47 -2.69 -8.32
CA GLY A 252 23.18 -1.26 -8.22
C GLY A 252 21.72 -0.93 -7.85
N PRO A 253 21.39 0.36 -7.76
CA PRO A 253 20.03 0.83 -7.43
C PRO A 253 18.94 0.32 -8.38
N TRP A 254 19.27 0.01 -9.62
CA TRP A 254 18.37 -0.59 -10.59
C TRP A 254 17.81 -1.94 -10.11
N ALA A 255 18.64 -2.75 -9.44
CA ALA A 255 18.22 -4.03 -8.89
C ALA A 255 17.25 -3.83 -7.71
N LEU A 256 17.46 -2.82 -6.85
CA LEU A 256 16.50 -2.44 -5.82
C LEU A 256 15.15 -2.06 -6.44
N GLY A 257 15.16 -1.26 -7.51
CA GLY A 257 13.92 -0.89 -8.20
C GLY A 257 13.19 -2.11 -8.77
N LEU A 258 13.92 -3.03 -9.39
CA LEU A 258 13.39 -4.28 -9.91
C LEU A 258 12.81 -5.17 -8.81
N LEU A 259 13.55 -5.41 -7.73
CA LEU A 259 13.11 -6.23 -6.60
C LEU A 259 11.90 -5.63 -5.92
N ARG A 260 11.83 -4.29 -5.79
CA ARG A 260 10.70 -3.60 -5.15
C ARG A 260 9.42 -3.63 -5.99
N SER A 261 9.52 -3.78 -7.32
CA SER A 261 8.37 -3.97 -8.20
C SER A 261 7.88 -5.43 -8.28
N ALA A 262 8.71 -6.40 -7.92
CA ALA A 262 8.41 -7.82 -8.07
C ALA A 262 7.12 -8.28 -7.36
N PRO A 263 6.83 -7.89 -6.10
CA PRO A 263 5.57 -8.27 -5.45
C PRO A 263 4.33 -7.77 -6.22
N ALA A 264 4.39 -6.55 -6.77
CA ALA A 264 3.27 -5.99 -7.51
C ALA A 264 3.05 -6.70 -8.86
N VAL A 265 4.11 -7.19 -9.50
CA VAL A 265 4.02 -8.05 -10.70
C VAL A 265 3.30 -9.35 -10.35
N GLY A 266 3.65 -9.99 -9.24
CA GLY A 266 2.98 -11.20 -8.74
C GLY A 266 1.50 -10.97 -8.43
N ALA A 267 1.20 -9.89 -7.72
CA ALA A 267 -0.16 -9.48 -7.38
C ALA A 267 -1.02 -9.22 -8.63
N LEU A 268 -0.45 -8.56 -9.65
CA LEU A 268 -1.13 -8.33 -10.93
C LEU A 268 -1.44 -9.64 -11.65
N GLY A 269 -0.46 -10.56 -11.74
CA GLY A 269 -0.64 -11.86 -12.38
C GLY A 269 -1.78 -12.65 -11.75
N VAL A 270 -1.80 -12.74 -10.43
CA VAL A 270 -2.89 -13.41 -9.69
C VAL A 270 -4.22 -12.68 -9.86
N SER A 271 -4.24 -11.35 -9.83
CA SER A 271 -5.48 -10.59 -10.01
C SER A 271 -6.12 -10.85 -11.37
N ILE A 272 -5.31 -10.98 -12.43
CA ILE A 272 -5.79 -11.35 -13.77
C ILE A 272 -6.37 -12.78 -13.76
N VAL A 273 -5.68 -13.73 -13.12
CA VAL A 273 -6.18 -15.11 -13.01
C VAL A 273 -7.50 -15.17 -12.24
N LEU A 274 -7.60 -14.48 -11.11
CA LEU A 274 -8.81 -14.45 -10.29
C LEU A 274 -9.98 -13.72 -10.96
N ALA A 275 -9.70 -12.76 -11.85
CA ALA A 275 -10.75 -12.10 -12.64
C ALA A 275 -11.42 -13.08 -13.63
N HIS A 276 -10.70 -14.11 -14.11
CA HIS A 276 -11.22 -15.11 -15.05
C HIS A 276 -11.63 -16.42 -14.35
N ARG A 277 -11.07 -16.72 -13.20
CA ARG A 277 -11.35 -17.94 -12.43
C ARG A 277 -11.65 -17.58 -10.98
N ALA A 278 -12.93 -17.55 -10.64
CA ALA A 278 -13.35 -17.36 -9.25
C ALA A 278 -12.84 -18.53 -8.37
N ILE A 279 -12.58 -18.24 -7.10
CA ILE A 279 -12.21 -19.27 -6.11
C ILE A 279 -13.47 -20.13 -5.87
N ALA A 280 -13.50 -21.31 -6.48
CA ALA A 280 -14.70 -22.16 -6.58
C ALA A 280 -15.01 -22.97 -5.31
N GLY A 281 -14.24 -22.84 -4.24
CA GLY A 281 -14.46 -23.56 -2.97
C GLY A 281 -13.20 -23.62 -2.11
N ARG A 282 -13.34 -24.09 -0.88
CA ARG A 282 -12.26 -24.21 0.13
C ARG A 282 -11.50 -22.91 0.37
N ALA A 283 -12.21 -21.75 0.35
CA ALA A 283 -11.60 -20.43 0.43
C ALA A 283 -10.69 -20.28 1.67
N GLY A 284 -11.08 -20.87 2.82
CA GLY A 284 -10.26 -20.89 4.02
C GLY A 284 -8.94 -21.63 3.84
N HIS A 285 -8.94 -22.82 3.21
CA HIS A 285 -7.71 -23.56 2.95
C HIS A 285 -6.80 -22.84 1.95
N VAL A 286 -7.38 -22.24 0.91
CA VAL A 286 -6.62 -21.44 -0.08
C VAL A 286 -5.95 -20.26 0.60
N MET A 287 -6.63 -19.57 1.52
CA MET A 287 -6.07 -18.45 2.26
C MET A 287 -4.89 -18.90 3.15
N PHE A 288 -5.03 -19.99 3.91
CA PHE A 288 -3.94 -20.52 4.72
C PHE A 288 -2.77 -21.00 3.85
N ALA A 289 -3.03 -21.69 2.74
CA ALA A 289 -1.98 -22.11 1.80
C ALA A 289 -1.23 -20.91 1.20
N ALA A 290 -1.96 -19.84 0.84
CA ALA A 290 -1.36 -18.62 0.34
C ALA A 290 -0.45 -17.97 1.41
N VAL A 291 -0.90 -17.84 2.67
CA VAL A 291 -0.07 -17.30 3.76
C VAL A 291 1.15 -18.20 4.05
N GLY A 292 0.99 -19.52 4.01
CA GLY A 292 2.11 -20.44 4.15
C GLY A 292 3.15 -20.30 3.03
N LEU A 293 2.69 -20.22 1.79
CA LEU A 293 3.56 -20.03 0.63
C LEU A 293 4.21 -18.63 0.61
N PHE A 294 3.52 -17.60 1.10
CA PHE A 294 4.09 -16.27 1.34
C PHE A 294 5.28 -16.35 2.32
N GLY A 295 5.14 -17.11 3.43
CA GLY A 295 6.25 -17.37 4.35
C GLY A 295 7.41 -18.15 3.71
N VAL A 296 7.11 -19.18 2.91
CA VAL A 296 8.13 -19.93 2.15
C VAL A 296 8.84 -19.03 1.14
N ALA A 297 8.11 -18.18 0.44
CA ALA A 297 8.69 -17.21 -0.50
C ALA A 297 9.63 -16.21 0.22
N SER A 298 9.26 -15.77 1.43
CA SER A 298 10.14 -14.95 2.29
C SER A 298 11.43 -15.69 2.67
N LEU A 299 11.35 -16.99 2.97
CA LEU A 299 12.54 -17.82 3.25
C LEU A 299 13.42 -17.98 2.01
N LEU A 300 12.81 -18.28 0.85
CA LEU A 300 13.53 -18.39 -0.43
C LEU A 300 14.24 -17.09 -0.78
N PHE A 301 13.59 -15.96 -0.60
CA PHE A 301 14.20 -14.64 -0.76
C PHE A 301 15.35 -14.46 0.24
N GLY A 302 15.15 -14.79 1.51
CA GLY A 302 16.14 -14.66 2.58
C GLY A 302 17.44 -15.44 2.32
N LEU A 303 17.34 -16.59 1.66
CA LEU A 303 18.47 -17.46 1.31
C LEU A 303 19.03 -17.18 -0.09
N SER A 304 18.41 -16.32 -0.88
CA SER A 304 18.80 -16.08 -2.26
C SER A 304 20.04 -15.21 -2.36
N THR A 305 20.97 -15.64 -3.21
CA THR A 305 22.19 -14.91 -3.60
C THR A 305 22.20 -14.52 -5.08
N SER A 306 21.08 -14.73 -5.79
CA SER A 306 20.95 -14.33 -7.19
C SER A 306 19.75 -13.41 -7.42
N ILE A 307 19.89 -12.40 -8.29
CA ILE A 307 18.83 -11.45 -8.62
C ILE A 307 17.61 -12.16 -9.17
N GLY A 308 17.80 -13.15 -10.06
CA GLY A 308 16.71 -13.90 -10.68
C GLY A 308 15.87 -14.69 -9.67
N LEU A 309 16.51 -15.40 -8.73
CA LEU A 309 15.83 -16.14 -7.68
C LEU A 309 15.16 -15.19 -6.69
N SER A 310 15.81 -14.11 -6.29
CA SER A 310 15.24 -13.07 -5.42
C SER A 310 14.00 -12.44 -6.06
N PHE A 311 14.05 -12.11 -7.34
CA PHE A 311 12.91 -11.57 -8.09
C PHE A 311 11.75 -12.56 -8.14
N LEU A 312 12.01 -13.83 -8.51
CA LEU A 312 10.98 -14.86 -8.57
C LEU A 312 10.35 -15.11 -7.20
N ALA A 313 11.15 -15.20 -6.15
CA ALA A 313 10.67 -15.35 -4.79
C ALA A 313 9.73 -14.19 -4.38
N LEU A 314 10.10 -12.95 -4.70
CA LEU A 314 9.28 -11.77 -4.43
C LEU A 314 8.02 -11.69 -5.31
N VAL A 315 8.05 -12.20 -6.54
CA VAL A 315 6.85 -12.35 -7.39
C VAL A 315 5.88 -13.34 -6.73
N ILE A 316 6.36 -14.49 -6.27
CA ILE A 316 5.54 -15.48 -5.55
C ILE A 316 5.00 -14.89 -4.25
N TYR A 317 5.83 -14.17 -3.49
CA TYR A 317 5.47 -13.45 -2.28
C TYR A 317 4.27 -12.53 -2.52
N GLY A 318 4.34 -11.64 -3.52
CA GLY A 318 3.26 -10.72 -3.85
C GLY A 318 2.01 -11.39 -4.43
N ALA A 319 2.19 -12.49 -5.19
CA ALA A 319 1.08 -13.31 -5.68
C ALA A 319 0.27 -13.92 -4.54
N CYS A 320 0.97 -14.48 -3.54
CA CYS A 320 0.36 -15.09 -2.36
C CYS A 320 -0.34 -14.08 -1.47
N ASP A 321 0.28 -12.91 -1.26
CA ASP A 321 -0.33 -11.80 -0.55
C ASP A 321 -1.64 -11.37 -1.22
N ALA A 322 -1.65 -11.18 -2.53
CA ALA A 322 -2.84 -10.79 -3.28
C ALA A 322 -3.99 -11.81 -3.13
N VAL A 323 -3.71 -13.12 -3.14
CA VAL A 323 -4.73 -14.16 -2.88
C VAL A 323 -5.33 -14.00 -1.49
N SER A 324 -4.48 -13.83 -0.47
CA SER A 324 -4.92 -13.64 0.93
C SER A 324 -5.77 -12.38 1.07
N VAL A 325 -5.35 -11.27 0.48
CA VAL A 325 -6.07 -9.98 0.49
C VAL A 325 -7.44 -10.11 -0.16
N VAL A 326 -7.54 -10.75 -1.34
CA VAL A 326 -8.82 -10.93 -2.05
C VAL A 326 -9.79 -11.75 -1.22
N ILE A 327 -9.36 -12.88 -0.66
CA ILE A 327 -10.22 -13.73 0.18
C ILE A 327 -10.67 -12.98 1.42
N ARG A 328 -9.75 -12.32 2.14
CA ARG A 328 -10.04 -11.55 3.34
C ARG A 328 -11.03 -10.42 3.08
N GLN A 329 -10.79 -9.62 2.04
CA GLN A 329 -11.70 -8.53 1.68
C GLN A 329 -13.08 -9.03 1.30
N SER A 330 -13.17 -10.15 0.56
CA SER A 330 -14.44 -10.79 0.22
C SER A 330 -15.17 -11.25 1.50
N LEU A 331 -14.47 -11.91 2.42
CA LEU A 331 -15.06 -12.34 3.70
C LEU A 331 -15.58 -11.15 4.52
N VAL A 332 -14.81 -10.06 4.61
CA VAL A 332 -15.22 -8.85 5.30
C VAL A 332 -16.48 -8.26 4.67
N GLN A 333 -16.51 -8.11 3.34
CA GLN A 333 -17.65 -7.50 2.65
C GLN A 333 -18.91 -8.36 2.71
N MET A 334 -18.78 -9.68 2.61
CA MET A 334 -19.95 -10.57 2.52
C MET A 334 -20.51 -10.98 3.87
N ARG A 335 -19.69 -10.96 4.93
CA ARG A 335 -20.10 -11.37 6.28
C ARG A 335 -20.37 -10.20 7.24
N THR A 336 -20.28 -8.97 6.73
CA THR A 336 -20.57 -7.78 7.53
C THR A 336 -21.86 -7.13 7.02
N PRO A 337 -22.87 -6.90 7.89
CA PRO A 337 -24.08 -6.16 7.55
C PRO A 337 -23.77 -4.77 7.02
N HIS A 338 -24.64 -4.24 6.14
CA HIS A 338 -24.41 -2.95 5.47
C HIS A 338 -24.21 -1.78 6.41
N ASP A 339 -24.91 -1.77 7.54
CA ASP A 339 -24.82 -0.73 8.60
C ASP A 339 -23.48 -0.74 9.34
N MET A 340 -22.78 -1.89 9.40
CA MET A 340 -21.49 -2.07 10.06
C MET A 340 -20.31 -2.08 9.08
N LEU A 341 -20.56 -2.25 7.77
CA LEU A 341 -19.51 -2.47 6.77
C LEU A 341 -18.47 -1.33 6.75
N GLY A 342 -18.92 -0.08 6.80
CA GLY A 342 -18.01 1.07 6.81
C GLY A 342 -17.09 1.10 8.04
N ARG A 343 -17.61 0.72 9.22
CA ARG A 343 -16.87 0.68 10.49
C ARG A 343 -15.83 -0.45 10.47
N VAL A 344 -16.22 -1.64 10.02
CA VAL A 344 -15.32 -2.80 9.90
C VAL A 344 -14.22 -2.55 8.86
N MET A 345 -14.57 -1.95 7.71
CA MET A 345 -13.60 -1.59 6.68
C MET A 345 -12.58 -0.55 7.17
N ALA A 346 -13.00 0.44 7.98
CA ALA A 346 -12.09 1.41 8.57
C ALA A 346 -11.05 0.73 9.48
N VAL A 347 -11.50 -0.16 10.38
CA VAL A 347 -10.60 -0.95 11.24
C VAL A 347 -9.66 -1.84 10.43
N ASN A 348 -10.18 -2.53 9.41
CA ASN A 348 -9.37 -3.37 8.53
C ASN A 348 -8.28 -2.56 7.81
N SER A 349 -8.60 -1.35 7.31
CA SER A 349 -7.63 -0.48 6.65
C SER A 349 -6.54 0.02 7.61
N MET A 350 -6.91 0.35 8.85
CA MET A 350 -5.94 0.72 9.89
C MET A 350 -4.97 -0.43 10.19
N PHE A 351 -5.48 -1.65 10.36
CA PHE A 351 -4.63 -2.82 10.61
C PHE A 351 -3.70 -3.12 9.44
N THR A 352 -4.21 -3.10 8.21
CA THR A 352 -3.40 -3.37 7.02
C THR A 352 -2.30 -2.31 6.84
N GLY A 353 -2.60 -1.02 7.04
CA GLY A 353 -1.61 0.06 6.96
C GLY A 353 -0.55 -0.04 8.06
N SER A 354 -0.99 -0.34 9.30
CA SER A 354 -0.09 -0.46 10.45
C SER A 354 0.84 -1.67 10.34
N SER A 355 0.32 -2.83 9.91
CA SER A 355 1.10 -4.07 9.81
C SER A 355 2.28 -3.95 8.84
N GLY A 356 2.09 -3.27 7.71
CA GLY A 356 3.16 -3.03 6.73
C GLY A 356 4.31 -2.22 7.33
N SER A 357 4.01 -1.03 7.87
CA SER A 357 5.03 -0.13 8.42
C SER A 357 5.72 -0.69 9.68
N LEU A 358 4.96 -1.34 10.56
CA LEU A 358 5.52 -2.02 11.73
C LEU A 358 6.35 -3.25 11.32
N GLY A 359 5.95 -3.95 10.26
CA GLY A 359 6.72 -5.06 9.69
C GLY A 359 8.05 -4.60 9.11
N GLU A 360 8.06 -3.47 8.40
CA GLU A 360 9.30 -2.85 7.90
C GLU A 360 10.22 -2.44 9.06
N PHE A 361 9.68 -1.79 10.10
CA PHE A 361 10.44 -1.43 11.29
C PHE A 361 11.01 -2.66 12.00
N ARG A 362 10.20 -3.70 12.25
CA ARG A 362 10.65 -4.96 12.84
C ARG A 362 11.79 -5.57 12.03
N ALA A 363 11.62 -5.63 10.69
CA ALA A 363 12.64 -6.24 9.82
C ALA A 363 13.96 -5.48 9.89
N GLY A 364 13.93 -4.15 9.86
CA GLY A 364 15.09 -3.29 10.03
C GLY A 364 15.76 -3.44 11.40
N ALA A 365 14.96 -3.45 12.48
CA ALA A 365 15.46 -3.60 13.84
C ALA A 365 16.14 -4.96 14.07
N ILE A 366 15.54 -6.06 13.60
CA ILE A 366 16.17 -7.39 13.68
C ILE A 366 17.42 -7.45 12.81
N ALA A 367 17.39 -6.82 11.62
CA ALA A 367 18.54 -6.80 10.75
C ALA A 367 19.73 -6.02 11.32
N ALA A 368 19.47 -4.96 12.10
CA ALA A 368 20.52 -4.22 12.80
C ALA A 368 21.25 -5.07 13.85
N TRP A 369 20.57 -6.04 14.47
CA TRP A 369 21.15 -6.89 15.51
C TRP A 369 21.75 -8.19 14.99
N LEU A 370 21.02 -8.85 14.08
CA LEU A 370 21.34 -10.21 13.63
C LEU A 370 21.77 -10.27 12.16
N GLY A 371 21.63 -9.17 11.43
CA GLY A 371 21.86 -9.13 9.97
C GLY A 371 20.59 -9.36 9.16
N ALA A 372 20.66 -9.01 7.86
CA ALA A 372 19.51 -9.03 6.96
C ALA A 372 18.98 -10.43 6.67
N VAL A 373 19.87 -11.41 6.49
CA VAL A 373 19.48 -12.82 6.21
C VAL A 373 18.73 -13.43 7.39
N PRO A 374 19.24 -13.42 8.64
CA PRO A 374 18.47 -13.89 9.79
C PRO A 374 17.15 -13.16 9.97
N SER A 375 17.09 -11.85 9.74
CA SER A 375 15.85 -11.07 9.82
C SER A 375 14.79 -11.59 8.85
N ALA A 376 15.16 -11.85 7.58
CA ALA A 376 14.26 -12.41 6.59
C ALA A 376 13.80 -13.83 6.95
N LEU A 377 14.71 -14.67 7.46
CA LEU A 377 14.40 -16.04 7.88
C LEU A 377 13.45 -16.07 9.09
N ILE A 378 13.72 -15.26 10.12
CA ILE A 378 12.83 -15.10 11.29
C ILE A 378 11.45 -14.65 10.82
N GLY A 379 11.38 -13.74 9.86
CA GLY A 379 10.12 -13.28 9.27
C GLY A 379 9.36 -14.40 8.57
N GLY A 380 10.01 -15.15 7.71
CA GLY A 380 9.42 -16.27 6.97
C GLY A 380 8.95 -17.40 7.89
N VAL A 381 9.80 -17.83 8.84
CA VAL A 381 9.45 -18.85 9.86
C VAL A 381 8.29 -18.37 10.73
N GLY A 382 8.35 -17.10 11.18
CA GLY A 382 7.29 -16.50 11.99
C GLY A 382 5.94 -16.48 11.26
N THR A 383 5.93 -16.16 9.97
CA THR A 383 4.71 -16.18 9.15
C THR A 383 4.13 -17.60 9.05
N ILE A 384 4.98 -18.61 8.81
CA ILE A 384 4.55 -20.01 8.76
C ILE A 384 4.01 -20.44 10.12
N ALA A 385 4.68 -20.07 11.22
CA ALA A 385 4.22 -20.36 12.58
C ALA A 385 2.84 -19.73 12.86
N VAL A 386 2.66 -18.46 12.50
CA VAL A 386 1.35 -17.78 12.60
C VAL A 386 0.29 -18.53 11.79
N MET A 387 0.58 -18.90 10.56
CA MET A 387 -0.35 -19.66 9.72
C MET A 387 -0.78 -20.97 10.42
N LEU A 388 0.16 -21.75 10.97
CA LEU A 388 -0.12 -23.00 11.66
C LEU A 388 -0.94 -22.78 12.94
N ILE A 389 -0.57 -21.78 13.76
CA ILE A 389 -1.28 -21.41 14.99
C ILE A 389 -2.71 -20.98 14.67
N TRP A 390 -2.91 -20.13 13.65
CA TRP A 390 -4.24 -19.67 13.24
C TRP A 390 -5.11 -20.79 12.66
N MET A 391 -4.50 -21.72 11.90
CA MET A 391 -5.20 -22.90 11.38
C MET A 391 -5.77 -23.76 12.52
N TRP A 392 -5.06 -23.84 13.64
CA TRP A 392 -5.51 -24.53 14.84
C TRP A 392 -6.50 -23.68 15.65
N ARG A 393 -6.24 -22.39 15.85
CA ARG A 393 -7.02 -21.49 16.71
C ARG A 393 -8.36 -21.07 16.11
N PHE A 394 -8.44 -20.99 14.78
CA PHE A 394 -9.63 -20.59 14.03
C PHE A 394 -10.13 -21.67 13.06
N PRO A 395 -10.61 -22.82 13.57
CA PRO A 395 -11.09 -23.92 12.73
C PRO A 395 -12.29 -23.52 11.87
N GLN A 396 -13.08 -22.53 12.31
CA GLN A 396 -14.20 -21.98 11.54
C GLN A 396 -13.72 -21.29 10.25
N LEU A 397 -12.62 -20.52 10.31
CA LEU A 397 -12.02 -19.87 9.13
C LEU A 397 -11.50 -20.93 8.15
N ARG A 398 -10.87 -21.99 8.64
CA ARG A 398 -10.38 -23.10 7.80
C ARG A 398 -11.51 -23.79 7.05
N ARG A 399 -12.69 -23.94 7.67
CA ARG A 399 -13.86 -24.61 7.10
C ARG A 399 -14.69 -23.74 6.17
N VAL A 400 -14.31 -22.49 5.94
CA VAL A 400 -15.00 -21.63 4.96
C VAL A 400 -14.80 -22.23 3.57
N ASP A 401 -15.90 -22.70 2.98
CA ASP A 401 -15.87 -23.34 1.66
C ASP A 401 -16.12 -22.30 0.56
N LYS A 402 -17.24 -21.60 0.62
CA LYS A 402 -17.61 -20.59 -0.39
C LYS A 402 -17.51 -19.18 0.17
N LEU A 403 -17.16 -18.24 -0.69
CA LEU A 403 -17.17 -16.81 -0.36
C LEU A 403 -18.61 -16.24 -0.34
N THR A 404 -19.62 -16.96 -0.90
CA THR A 404 -21.04 -16.57 -0.84
C THR A 404 -21.58 -16.72 0.59
N PRO A 405 -22.49 -15.82 1.05
CA PRO A 405 -23.21 -16.02 2.30
C PRO A 405 -23.93 -17.38 2.26
N ASP A 406 -23.86 -18.13 3.35
CA ASP A 406 -24.79 -19.25 3.55
C ASP A 406 -26.19 -18.69 3.42
N PRO A 407 -27.05 -19.23 2.53
CA PRO A 407 -28.46 -18.91 2.62
C PRO A 407 -28.90 -19.37 4.02
N GLY A 408 -29.10 -18.40 4.93
CA GLY A 408 -29.62 -18.68 6.24
C GLY A 408 -30.89 -19.55 6.10
N PRO A 409 -31.27 -20.30 7.15
CA PRO A 409 -32.48 -21.10 7.08
C PRO A 409 -33.62 -20.20 6.61
N VAL A 410 -34.18 -20.55 5.45
CA VAL A 410 -35.39 -19.91 4.91
C VAL A 410 -36.46 -20.06 5.99
N PRO A 411 -37.08 -18.95 6.45
CA PRO A 411 -38.08 -18.97 7.52
C PRO A 411 -39.33 -19.79 7.13
#